data_056a5726e782d78abac84e08ded62744
#
_entry.id   056a5726e782d78abac84e08ded62744
#
_cell.length_a   1.000
_cell.length_b   1.000
_cell.length_c   1.000
_cell.angle_alpha   90.00
_cell.angle_beta   90.00
_cell.angle_gamma   90.00
#
_symmetry.space_group_name_H-M   'P 1'
#
loop_
_entity.id
_entity.type
_entity.pdbx_description
1 polymer ?
#
loop_
_entity_poly.entity_id
_entity_poly.type
_entity_poly.pdbx_seq_one_letter_code
_entity_poly.pdbx_strand_id
1 'polypeptide(L)'
;MFKIKEKIVSNRYLVKKIKTILLNFGYNTEHLIRHVIRVECKNLIKNKLPKNMSILEISESEYWKSNLTYTKYTSVNYPDFDICENYLNEKFDLIIADNVWEHLKYPYKASKNIQKMLNKDGYFLVIVPFLVRLHEVPIDCTRWTEDGLKYYLEETGFNINNIETGA
;
A
#
# COMPACT_ATOMS: atom_id res chain seq x y z
N MET A 1 -13.36 -31.37 -7.78
CA MET A 1 -13.78 -29.97 -7.66
C MET A 1 -12.70 -29.06 -7.02
N PHE A 2 -11.97 -29.49 -5.99
CA PHE A 2 -10.88 -28.73 -5.35
C PHE A 2 -9.70 -28.42 -6.29
N LYS A 3 -9.20 -29.37 -7.06
CA LYS A 3 -8.06 -29.20 -7.98
C LYS A 3 -8.26 -28.16 -9.10
N ILE A 4 -9.49 -27.91 -9.51
CA ILE A 4 -9.80 -26.90 -10.53
C ILE A 4 -9.71 -25.49 -9.94
N LYS A 5 -10.18 -25.30 -8.70
CA LYS A 5 -10.07 -24.01 -7.99
C LYS A 5 -8.61 -23.59 -7.79
N GLU A 6 -7.76 -24.51 -7.34
CA GLU A 6 -6.33 -24.23 -7.13
C GLU A 6 -5.62 -23.84 -8.44
N LYS A 7 -5.95 -24.51 -9.54
CA LYS A 7 -5.35 -24.22 -10.86
C LYS A 7 -5.82 -22.89 -11.45
N ILE A 8 -7.03 -22.44 -11.15
CA ILE A 8 -7.53 -21.12 -11.56
C ILE A 8 -6.88 -20.02 -10.75
N VAL A 9 -6.76 -20.17 -9.42
CA VAL A 9 -6.16 -19.18 -8.53
C VAL A 9 -4.65 -19.00 -8.78
N SER A 10 -3.94 -20.05 -9.20
CA SER A 10 -2.52 -19.95 -9.53
C SER A 10 -2.24 -19.25 -10.87
N ASN A 11 -3.24 -19.10 -11.74
CA ASN A 11 -3.09 -18.41 -13.02
C ASN A 11 -3.52 -16.95 -12.90
N ARG A 12 -2.57 -16.08 -12.57
CA ARG A 12 -2.80 -14.62 -12.42
C ARG A 12 -3.49 -13.97 -13.64
N TYR A 13 -3.15 -14.39 -14.85
CA TYR A 13 -3.76 -13.87 -16.09
C TYR A 13 -5.26 -14.22 -16.15
N LEU A 14 -5.62 -15.46 -15.88
CA LEU A 14 -7.00 -15.92 -15.89
C LEU A 14 -7.83 -15.23 -14.79
N VAL A 15 -7.27 -15.07 -13.59
CA VAL A 15 -7.90 -14.34 -12.49
C VAL A 15 -8.15 -12.88 -12.87
N LYS A 16 -7.16 -12.21 -13.48
CA LYS A 16 -7.30 -10.82 -13.95
C LYS A 16 -8.42 -10.70 -15.00
N LYS A 17 -8.48 -11.61 -15.96
CA LYS A 17 -9.52 -11.65 -16.99
C LYS A 17 -10.92 -11.87 -16.42
N ILE A 18 -11.07 -12.80 -15.48
CA ILE A 18 -12.34 -13.05 -14.79
C ILE A 18 -12.78 -11.81 -13.99
N LYS A 19 -11.87 -11.17 -13.25
CA LYS A 19 -12.17 -9.93 -12.52
C LYS A 19 -12.65 -8.83 -13.46
N THR A 20 -12.00 -8.64 -14.60
CA THR A 20 -12.42 -7.63 -15.61
C THR A 20 -13.82 -7.91 -16.13
N ILE A 21 -14.12 -9.16 -16.42
CA ILE A 21 -15.47 -9.57 -16.89
C ILE A 21 -16.51 -9.26 -15.81
N LEU A 22 -16.26 -9.66 -14.55
CA LEU A 22 -17.17 -9.42 -13.42
C LEU A 22 -17.39 -7.92 -13.19
N LEU A 23 -16.34 -7.10 -13.25
CA LEU A 23 -16.44 -5.64 -13.14
C LEU A 23 -17.32 -5.04 -14.26
N ASN A 24 -17.19 -5.52 -15.52
CA ASN A 24 -18.03 -5.06 -16.63
C ASN A 24 -19.53 -5.40 -16.44
N PHE A 25 -19.83 -6.42 -15.65
CA PHE A 25 -21.19 -6.76 -15.23
C PHE A 25 -21.64 -6.08 -13.92
N GLY A 26 -20.86 -5.11 -13.41
CA GLY A 26 -21.17 -4.37 -12.18
C GLY A 26 -20.85 -5.12 -10.88
N TYR A 27 -20.16 -6.28 -10.94
CA TYR A 27 -19.73 -7.01 -9.73
C TYR A 27 -18.41 -6.45 -9.22
N ASN A 28 -18.43 -5.80 -8.06
CA ASN A 28 -17.20 -5.40 -7.39
C ASN A 28 -16.51 -6.65 -6.81
N THR A 29 -15.32 -6.94 -7.31
CA THR A 29 -14.50 -8.09 -6.86
C THR A 29 -13.51 -7.72 -5.75
N GLU A 30 -13.50 -6.46 -5.34
CA GLU A 30 -12.70 -6.00 -4.22
C GLU A 30 -13.35 -6.41 -2.89
N HIS A 31 -12.53 -6.80 -1.92
CA HIS A 31 -13.00 -7.06 -0.57
C HIS A 31 -13.62 -5.78 0.00
N LEU A 32 -14.86 -5.82 0.46
CA LEU A 32 -15.60 -4.64 0.95
C LEU A 32 -14.79 -3.83 1.97
N ILE A 33 -14.14 -4.50 2.92
CA ILE A 33 -13.31 -3.86 3.95
C ILE A 33 -12.15 -3.08 3.30
N ARG A 34 -11.43 -3.67 2.34
CA ARG A 34 -10.34 -2.99 1.64
C ARG A 34 -10.85 -1.77 0.86
N HIS A 35 -12.00 -1.90 0.23
CA HIS A 35 -12.62 -0.78 -0.48
C HIS A 35 -12.94 0.38 0.46
N VAL A 36 -13.59 0.10 1.59
CA VAL A 36 -13.92 1.13 2.61
C VAL A 36 -12.65 1.81 3.12
N ILE A 37 -11.64 1.05 3.54
CA ILE A 37 -10.37 1.62 4.03
C ILE A 37 -9.72 2.52 2.97
N ARG A 38 -9.67 2.10 1.71
CA ARG A 38 -9.10 2.90 0.62
C ARG A 38 -9.86 4.20 0.37
N VAL A 39 -11.19 4.17 0.45
CA VAL A 39 -12.04 5.36 0.32
C VAL A 39 -11.76 6.33 1.46
N GLU A 40 -11.71 5.85 2.71
CA GLU A 40 -11.40 6.67 3.87
C GLU A 40 -9.98 7.26 3.80
N CYS A 41 -8.98 6.46 3.48
CA CYS A 41 -7.62 6.94 3.28
C CYS A 41 -7.54 8.00 2.17
N LYS A 42 -8.25 7.80 1.05
CA LYS A 42 -8.33 8.80 -0.02
C LYS A 42 -8.93 10.11 0.47
N ASN A 43 -9.98 10.06 1.30
CA ASN A 43 -10.61 11.24 1.89
C ASN A 43 -9.65 11.97 2.83
N LEU A 44 -8.91 11.26 3.67
CA LEU A 44 -7.90 11.83 4.57
C LEU A 44 -6.84 12.64 3.82
N ILE A 45 -6.33 12.10 2.72
CA ILE A 45 -5.22 12.73 1.98
C ILE A 45 -5.67 13.81 0.99
N LYS A 46 -6.94 13.75 0.52
CA LYS A 46 -7.45 14.59 -0.57
C LYS A 46 -7.24 16.11 -0.38
N ASN A 47 -7.38 16.58 0.85
CA ASN A 47 -7.28 18.01 1.18
C ASN A 47 -5.87 18.44 1.59
N LYS A 48 -4.93 17.51 1.72
CA LYS A 48 -3.57 17.73 2.20
C LYS A 48 -2.54 17.75 1.08
N LEU A 49 -2.88 17.11 -0.02
CA LEU A 49 -1.95 16.90 -1.12
C LEU A 49 -2.09 17.98 -2.20
N PRO A 50 -0.97 18.42 -2.80
CA PRO A 50 -1.01 19.29 -3.95
C PRO A 50 -1.66 18.60 -5.15
N LYS A 51 -2.33 19.39 -6.01
CA LYS A 51 -2.95 18.83 -7.22
C LYS A 51 -1.93 18.24 -8.21
N ASN A 52 -0.70 18.76 -8.19
CA ASN A 52 0.39 18.36 -9.09
C ASN A 52 1.45 17.63 -8.27
N MET A 53 1.16 16.43 -7.82
CA MET A 53 2.06 15.65 -6.98
C MET A 53 2.79 14.54 -7.75
N SER A 54 3.95 14.19 -7.25
CA SER A 54 4.68 12.99 -7.62
C SER A 54 4.35 11.86 -6.63
N ILE A 55 3.99 10.70 -7.15
CA ILE A 55 3.58 9.54 -6.34
C ILE A 55 4.55 8.38 -6.55
N LEU A 56 4.92 7.73 -5.44
CA LEU A 56 5.54 6.41 -5.45
C LEU A 56 4.59 5.41 -4.78
N GLU A 57 4.27 4.33 -5.45
CA GLU A 57 3.54 3.20 -4.86
C GLU A 57 4.46 1.99 -4.69
N ILE A 58 4.52 1.48 -3.47
CA ILE A 58 5.20 0.22 -3.14
C ILE A 58 4.19 -0.91 -3.29
N SER A 59 4.42 -1.80 -4.25
CA SER A 59 3.50 -2.88 -4.64
C SER A 59 2.24 -2.37 -5.35
N GLU A 60 2.42 -2.04 -6.63
CA GLU A 60 1.41 -1.40 -7.49
C GLU A 60 0.02 -2.01 -7.42
N SER A 61 -0.99 -1.16 -7.27
CA SER A 61 -2.40 -1.49 -7.44
C SER A 61 -3.08 -0.55 -8.44
N GLU A 62 -4.07 -1.05 -9.17
CA GLU A 62 -4.88 -0.22 -10.07
C GLU A 62 -5.68 0.86 -9.34
N TYR A 63 -5.96 0.66 -8.03
CA TYR A 63 -6.83 1.55 -7.27
C TYR A 63 -6.25 2.96 -7.14
N TRP A 64 -5.04 3.09 -6.63
CA TRP A 64 -4.43 4.39 -6.35
C TRP A 64 -4.14 5.15 -7.64
N LYS A 65 -3.59 4.46 -8.62
CA LYS A 65 -3.31 5.01 -9.94
C LYS A 65 -4.53 5.58 -10.65
N SER A 66 -5.69 4.90 -10.52
CA SER A 66 -6.94 5.33 -11.14
C SER A 66 -7.73 6.36 -10.33
N ASN A 67 -7.43 6.54 -9.04
CA ASN A 67 -8.24 7.33 -8.12
C ASN A 67 -7.55 8.59 -7.58
N LEU A 68 -6.29 8.83 -7.91
CA LEU A 68 -5.54 10.02 -7.53
C LEU A 68 -5.19 10.86 -8.76
N THR A 69 -4.99 12.16 -8.55
CA THR A 69 -4.49 13.10 -9.57
C THR A 69 -3.01 13.33 -9.31
N TYR A 70 -2.18 13.20 -10.32
CA TYR A 70 -0.72 13.30 -10.21
C TYR A 70 -0.09 13.83 -11.51
N THR A 71 1.13 14.33 -11.42
CA THR A 71 1.98 14.65 -12.57
C THR A 71 2.92 13.51 -12.91
N LYS A 72 3.35 12.76 -11.89
CA LYS A 72 4.23 11.62 -12.05
C LYS A 72 3.77 10.49 -11.13
N TYR A 73 3.68 9.27 -11.68
CA TYR A 73 3.38 8.06 -10.93
C TYR A 73 4.50 7.02 -11.18
N THR A 74 5.14 6.60 -10.11
CA THR A 74 6.17 5.57 -10.12
C THR A 74 5.68 4.41 -9.26
N SER A 75 5.91 3.19 -9.69
CA SER A 75 5.63 2.00 -8.89
C SER A 75 6.85 1.08 -8.84
N VAL A 76 7.05 0.44 -7.71
CA VAL A 76 8.10 -0.56 -7.49
C VAL A 76 7.50 -1.81 -6.86
N ASN A 77 7.99 -2.98 -7.28
CA ASN A 77 7.42 -4.26 -6.89
C ASN A 77 8.51 -5.25 -6.47
N TYR A 78 8.25 -5.99 -5.39
CA TYR A 78 9.07 -7.13 -5.04
C TYR A 78 8.84 -8.28 -6.05
N PRO A 79 9.88 -9.07 -6.46
CA PRO A 79 11.24 -9.05 -5.93
C PRO A 79 12.21 -8.08 -6.62
N ASP A 80 11.80 -7.40 -7.71
CA ASP A 80 12.71 -6.54 -8.49
C ASP A 80 13.21 -5.34 -7.69
N PHE A 81 12.41 -4.91 -6.71
CA PHE A 81 12.76 -3.86 -5.76
C PHE A 81 12.38 -4.27 -4.33
N ASP A 82 13.36 -4.42 -3.45
CA ASP A 82 13.14 -4.65 -2.02
C ASP A 82 13.30 -3.34 -1.25
N ILE A 83 12.19 -2.81 -0.75
CA ILE A 83 12.16 -1.56 0.04
C ILE A 83 12.96 -1.65 1.34
N CYS A 84 13.20 -2.86 1.88
CA CYS A 84 14.03 -3.04 3.06
C CYS A 84 15.52 -2.78 2.77
N GLU A 85 15.97 -2.99 1.55
CA GLU A 85 17.38 -2.89 1.16
C GLU A 85 17.67 -1.69 0.22
N ASN A 86 16.65 -1.25 -0.53
CA ASN A 86 16.80 -0.27 -1.59
C ASN A 86 15.95 0.98 -1.39
N TYR A 87 16.37 2.08 -1.99
CA TYR A 87 15.59 3.29 -2.17
C TYR A 87 15.92 3.92 -3.54
N LEU A 88 14.95 4.66 -4.10
CA LEU A 88 15.17 5.42 -5.33
C LEU A 88 15.88 6.73 -5.00
N ASN A 89 16.81 7.15 -5.84
CA ASN A 89 17.46 8.46 -5.71
C ASN A 89 16.55 9.57 -6.26
N GLU A 90 15.33 9.58 -5.78
CA GLU A 90 14.28 10.52 -6.19
C GLU A 90 13.38 10.83 -4.99
N LYS A 91 12.71 12.01 -5.02
CA LYS A 91 11.80 12.47 -3.98
C LYS A 91 10.36 12.49 -4.47
N PHE A 92 9.43 12.18 -3.56
CA PHE A 92 8.01 12.08 -3.85
C PHE A 92 7.18 12.89 -2.84
N ASP A 93 6.06 13.43 -3.31
CA ASP A 93 5.11 14.16 -2.48
C ASP A 93 4.19 13.21 -1.71
N LEU A 94 3.93 12.04 -2.28
CA LEU A 94 3.18 10.97 -1.65
C LEU A 94 3.85 9.62 -1.91
N ILE A 95 4.09 8.86 -0.84
CA ILE A 95 4.47 7.44 -0.94
C ILE A 95 3.35 6.61 -0.36
N ILE A 96 2.92 5.57 -1.09
CA ILE A 96 1.82 4.68 -0.70
C ILE A 96 2.34 3.27 -0.52
N ALA A 97 1.96 2.65 0.60
CA ALA A 97 2.14 1.23 0.87
C ALA A 97 0.83 0.62 1.38
N ASP A 98 0.12 -0.07 0.51
CA ASP A 98 -1.21 -0.63 0.76
C ASP A 98 -1.12 -2.14 0.96
N ASN A 99 -1.18 -2.58 2.23
CA ASN A 99 -0.97 -3.98 2.64
C ASN A 99 0.39 -4.54 2.18
N VAL A 100 1.45 -3.85 2.59
CA VAL A 100 2.84 -4.24 2.31
C VAL A 100 3.63 -4.44 3.60
N TRP A 101 3.44 -3.57 4.60
CA TRP A 101 4.25 -3.53 5.81
C TRP A 101 4.15 -4.80 6.65
N GLU A 102 3.00 -5.46 6.65
CA GLU A 102 2.81 -6.77 7.30
C GLU A 102 3.69 -7.88 6.72
N HIS A 103 4.14 -7.73 5.48
CA HIS A 103 4.97 -8.70 4.77
C HIS A 103 6.48 -8.44 4.91
N LEU A 104 6.88 -7.34 5.54
CA LEU A 104 8.28 -6.96 5.62
C LEU A 104 8.99 -7.63 6.80
N LYS A 105 10.13 -8.27 6.54
CA LYS A 105 11.03 -8.78 7.58
C LYS A 105 11.71 -7.67 8.38
N TYR A 106 11.99 -6.55 7.73
CA TYR A 106 12.75 -5.44 8.29
C TYR A 106 12.02 -4.10 8.09
N PRO A 107 10.81 -3.93 8.66
CA PRO A 107 9.99 -2.75 8.41
C PRO A 107 10.67 -1.44 8.84
N TYR A 108 11.54 -1.46 9.88
CA TYR A 108 12.36 -0.29 10.29
C TYR A 108 13.28 0.20 9.17
N LYS A 109 13.96 -0.71 8.47
CA LYS A 109 14.80 -0.33 7.33
C LYS A 109 13.96 0.27 6.20
N ALA A 110 12.82 -0.34 5.91
CA ALA A 110 11.89 0.15 4.91
C ALA A 110 11.42 1.58 5.22
N SER A 111 10.99 1.85 6.46
CA SER A 111 10.55 3.20 6.86
C SER A 111 11.66 4.24 6.78
N LYS A 112 12.89 3.89 7.12
CA LYS A 112 14.05 4.78 6.92
C LYS A 112 14.33 5.04 5.43
N ASN A 113 14.12 4.06 4.56
CA ASN A 113 14.24 4.24 3.12
C ASN A 113 13.10 5.11 2.57
N ILE A 114 11.85 4.97 3.08
CA ILE A 114 10.74 5.88 2.77
C ILE A 114 11.11 7.34 3.08
N GLN A 115 11.68 7.62 4.25
CA GLN A 115 12.08 8.99 4.61
C GLN A 115 13.12 9.59 3.64
N LYS A 116 14.03 8.76 3.13
CA LYS A 116 15.00 9.21 2.13
C LYS A 116 14.34 9.62 0.81
N MET A 117 13.16 9.07 0.52
CA MET A 117 12.41 9.31 -0.72
C MET A 117 11.27 10.31 -0.58
N LEU A 118 10.95 10.80 0.64
CA LEU A 118 9.93 11.83 0.84
C LEU A 118 10.49 13.22 0.59
N ASN A 119 9.69 14.08 -0.05
CA ASN A 119 9.88 15.51 -0.03
C ASN A 119 9.72 16.05 1.40
N LYS A 120 10.20 17.28 1.65
CA LYS A 120 10.17 17.92 3.00
C LYS A 120 8.76 17.91 3.60
N ASP A 121 7.74 18.20 2.78
CA ASP A 121 6.32 18.24 3.18
C ASP A 121 5.54 17.07 2.56
N GLY A 122 6.23 15.99 2.22
CA GLY A 122 5.65 14.79 1.63
C GLY A 122 4.96 13.91 2.66
N TYR A 123 4.02 13.11 2.19
CA TYR A 123 3.22 12.21 3.01
C TYR A 123 3.56 10.74 2.74
N PHE A 124 3.55 9.95 3.80
CA PHE A 124 3.60 8.50 3.71
C PHE A 124 2.25 7.91 4.14
N LEU A 125 1.54 7.30 3.19
CA LEU A 125 0.31 6.57 3.45
C LEU A 125 0.64 5.08 3.59
N VAL A 126 0.50 4.55 4.79
CA VAL A 126 0.67 3.12 5.07
C VAL A 126 -0.65 2.52 5.54
N ILE A 127 -1.08 1.44 4.88
CA ILE A 127 -2.28 0.69 5.22
C ILE A 127 -1.84 -0.72 5.59
N VAL A 128 -2.22 -1.16 6.79
CA VAL A 128 -1.87 -2.47 7.33
C VAL A 128 -3.12 -3.18 7.87
N PRO A 129 -3.22 -4.51 7.72
CA PRO A 129 -4.31 -5.28 8.29
C PRO A 129 -4.09 -5.49 9.79
N PHE A 130 -5.20 -5.54 10.58
CA PHE A 130 -5.16 -5.95 11.97
C PHE A 130 -5.94 -7.25 12.20
N LEU A 131 -7.25 -7.25 12.00
CA LEU A 131 -8.12 -8.42 12.19
C LEU A 131 -8.28 -9.23 10.90
N VAL A 132 -7.18 -9.66 10.31
CA VAL A 132 -7.16 -10.47 9.09
C VAL A 132 -6.44 -11.79 9.36
N ARG A 133 -6.94 -12.88 8.77
CA ARG A 133 -6.27 -14.19 8.86
C ARG A 133 -4.84 -14.07 8.35
N LEU A 134 -3.96 -14.87 8.96
CA LEU A 134 -2.60 -15.04 8.45
C LEU A 134 -2.65 -15.41 6.96
N HIS A 135 -1.87 -14.71 6.15
CA HIS A 135 -1.79 -14.92 4.71
C HIS A 135 -0.35 -14.76 4.23
N GLU A 136 0.30 -15.85 3.98
CA GLU A 136 1.70 -15.92 3.58
C GLU A 136 1.87 -15.65 2.08
N VAL A 137 1.85 -14.38 1.66
CA VAL A 137 2.09 -14.00 0.26
C VAL A 137 2.96 -12.74 0.18
N PRO A 138 4.29 -12.85 0.20
CA PRO A 138 5.13 -14.06 0.30
C PRO A 138 5.30 -14.58 1.73
N ILE A 139 5.18 -13.72 2.76
CA ILE A 139 5.30 -14.02 4.20
C ILE A 139 4.35 -13.08 4.96
N ASP A 140 4.00 -13.43 6.17
CA ASP A 140 3.16 -12.61 7.06
C ASP A 140 3.91 -12.42 8.39
N CYS A 141 4.42 -11.23 8.64
CA CYS A 141 5.38 -10.96 9.71
C CYS A 141 4.79 -10.22 10.90
N THR A 142 3.92 -9.22 10.64
CA THR A 142 3.48 -8.29 11.69
C THR A 142 2.01 -7.93 11.60
N ARG A 143 1.46 -7.56 12.76
CA ARG A 143 0.18 -6.87 12.92
C ARG A 143 0.39 -5.66 13.81
N TRP A 144 -0.26 -4.57 13.48
CA TRP A 144 -0.08 -3.30 14.17
C TRP A 144 -1.41 -2.85 14.78
N THR A 145 -1.40 -2.51 16.05
CA THR A 145 -2.45 -1.66 16.61
C THR A 145 -2.23 -0.22 16.14
N GLU A 146 -3.22 0.62 16.27
CA GLU A 146 -3.11 2.05 15.94
C GLU A 146 -1.93 2.71 16.68
N ASP A 147 -1.87 2.56 18.00
CA ASP A 147 -0.77 3.11 18.82
C ASP A 147 0.57 2.45 18.48
N GLY A 148 0.58 1.13 18.27
CA GLY A 148 1.80 0.42 17.88
C GLY A 148 2.38 0.93 16.58
N LEU A 149 1.55 1.25 15.59
CA LEU A 149 1.98 1.82 14.32
C LEU A 149 2.50 3.26 14.48
N LYS A 150 1.82 4.09 15.32
CA LYS A 150 2.27 5.46 15.62
C LYS A 150 3.67 5.48 16.23
N TYR A 151 3.86 4.75 17.33
CA TYR A 151 5.16 4.72 18.02
C TYR A 151 6.26 4.08 17.17
N TYR A 152 5.92 3.07 16.40
CA TYR A 152 6.83 2.50 15.42
C TYR A 152 7.30 3.54 14.37
N LEU A 153 6.36 4.31 13.81
CA LEU A 153 6.69 5.35 12.84
C LEU A 153 7.52 6.46 13.50
N GLU A 154 7.20 6.87 14.72
CA GLU A 154 7.98 7.83 15.50
C GLU A 154 9.43 7.36 15.69
N GLU A 155 9.63 6.12 16.13
CA GLU A 155 10.97 5.53 16.33
C GLU A 155 11.77 5.50 15.01
N THR A 156 11.11 5.37 13.88
CA THR A 156 11.77 5.42 12.57
C THR A 156 12.05 6.84 12.10
N GLY A 157 11.61 7.88 12.84
CA GLY A 157 11.93 9.29 12.63
C GLY A 157 10.81 10.14 12.02
N PHE A 158 9.58 9.62 11.92
CA PHE A 158 8.42 10.43 11.59
C PHE A 158 7.98 11.26 12.82
N ASN A 159 7.54 12.50 12.59
CA ASN A 159 7.06 13.34 13.70
C ASN A 159 5.68 12.85 14.15
N ILE A 160 5.58 12.38 15.39
CA ILE A 160 4.34 11.83 15.96
C ILE A 160 3.16 12.82 15.92
N ASN A 161 3.43 14.11 16.04
CA ASN A 161 2.40 15.16 15.99
C ASN A 161 1.78 15.30 14.58
N ASN A 162 2.43 14.75 13.56
CA ASN A 162 1.97 14.77 12.17
C ASN A 162 1.41 13.41 11.72
N ILE A 163 1.39 12.42 12.61
CA ILE A 163 0.82 11.11 12.30
C ILE A 163 -0.68 11.14 12.56
N GLU A 164 -1.45 10.92 11.51
CA GLU A 164 -2.89 10.72 11.60
C GLU A 164 -3.21 9.26 11.35
N THR A 165 -4.11 8.72 12.13
CA THR A 165 -4.55 7.33 12.06
C THR A 165 -6.05 7.25 11.88
N GLY A 166 -6.52 6.15 11.32
CA GLY A 166 -7.92 5.81 11.17
C GLY A 166 -8.06 4.30 11.13
N ALA A 167 -9.14 3.76 11.71
CA ALA A 167 -9.48 2.34 11.74
C ALA A 167 -10.89 2.10 11.19
#